data_910523c093fbd01011474777e78c2188
#
_entry.id   910523c093fbd01011474777e78c2188
#
_cell.length_a   1.000
_cell.length_b   1.000
_cell.length_c   1.000
_cell.angle_alpha   90.00
_cell.angle_beta   90.00
_cell.angle_gamma   90.00
#
_symmetry.space_group_name_H-M   'P 1'
#
loop_
_entity.id
_entity.type
_entity.pdbx_description
1 polymer ?
#
loop_
_entity_poly.entity_id
_entity_poly.type
_entity_poly.pdbx_seq_one_letter_code
_entity_poly.pdbx_strand_id
1 'polypeptide(L)'
;RGTGGTLFFFFHTESTESLYSSHNFLVFFGPESCFGIYLDDPGRITWDLGYTQTDTAVITSENGDLDLYVLEEDSLTELARAFRRLTGRSYLPPRWAFGYIQSRWGYASEQEVRTVAGEHRKHGIPLDGVCLDIDYMDNFKNFTWRKDAFPDLNRFSADMKKEHIRLIPIIDAGIKEEP
;
A
#
# COMPACT_ATOMS: atom_id res chain seq x y z
N ARG A 1 -14.61 10.38 28.65
CA ARG A 1 -15.57 9.49 28.00
C ARG A 1 -14.91 9.04 26.71
N GLY A 2 -14.30 7.86 26.71
CA GLY A 2 -13.69 7.26 25.53
C GLY A 2 -14.77 6.92 24.50
N THR A 3 -14.72 7.57 23.36
CA THR A 3 -15.44 7.14 22.18
C THR A 3 -14.71 5.93 21.65
N GLY A 4 -15.30 4.74 21.85
CA GLY A 4 -14.78 3.52 21.25
C GLY A 4 -14.74 3.69 19.75
N GLY A 5 -13.54 3.64 19.19
CA GLY A 5 -13.36 3.62 17.76
C GLY A 5 -13.98 2.34 17.20
N THR A 6 -15.03 2.49 16.42
CA THR A 6 -15.60 1.37 15.69
C THR A 6 -14.65 1.06 14.55
N LEU A 7 -14.00 -0.09 14.63
CA LEU A 7 -13.14 -0.58 13.58
C LEU A 7 -14.04 -1.05 12.42
N PHE A 8 -14.03 -0.31 11.33
CA PHE A 8 -14.74 -0.71 10.13
C PHE A 8 -13.84 -1.63 9.30
N PHE A 9 -14.27 -2.89 9.12
CA PHE A 9 -13.72 -3.76 8.10
C PHE A 9 -14.25 -3.28 6.75
N PHE A 10 -13.37 -2.69 5.94
CA PHE A 10 -13.72 -2.34 4.58
C PHE A 10 -13.50 -3.56 3.68
N PHE A 11 -14.59 -4.24 3.37
CA PHE A 11 -14.57 -5.17 2.24
C PHE A 11 -14.74 -4.35 0.97
N HIS A 12 -13.79 -4.46 0.05
CA HIS A 12 -13.94 -3.86 -1.26
C HIS A 12 -14.98 -4.65 -2.06
N THR A 13 -16.03 -3.96 -2.47
CA THR A 13 -17.09 -4.47 -3.31
C THR A 13 -17.18 -3.60 -4.56
N GLU A 14 -17.98 -4.02 -5.56
CA GLU A 14 -18.23 -3.21 -6.76
C GLU A 14 -18.85 -1.84 -6.45
N SER A 15 -19.50 -1.69 -5.29
CA SER A 15 -20.07 -0.43 -4.81
C SER A 15 -19.14 0.40 -3.91
N THR A 16 -17.87 0.00 -3.76
CA THR A 16 -16.92 0.76 -2.94
C THR A 16 -16.52 2.03 -3.67
N GLU A 17 -16.86 3.19 -3.11
CA GLU A 17 -16.62 4.50 -3.73
C GLU A 17 -15.14 4.93 -3.67
N SER A 18 -14.37 4.41 -2.71
CA SER A 18 -12.96 4.79 -2.52
C SER A 18 -12.10 3.58 -2.23
N LEU A 19 -10.96 3.46 -2.90
CA LEU A 19 -9.93 2.45 -2.65
C LEU A 19 -8.87 2.99 -1.69
N TYR A 20 -8.06 2.09 -1.09
CA TYR A 20 -6.98 2.47 -0.18
C TYR A 20 -5.90 3.34 -0.83
N SER A 21 -5.68 3.16 -2.12
CA SER A 21 -4.69 3.92 -2.86
C SER A 21 -5.23 4.27 -4.23
N SER A 22 -5.07 5.53 -4.60
CA SER A 22 -5.37 6.02 -5.94
C SER A 22 -4.27 6.96 -6.40
N HIS A 23 -4.10 7.06 -7.71
CA HIS A 23 -3.20 8.01 -8.35
C HIS A 23 -4.00 8.87 -9.31
N ASN A 24 -3.83 10.17 -9.20
CA ASN A 24 -4.51 11.15 -10.04
C ASN A 24 -3.86 11.29 -11.42
N PHE A 25 -3.49 10.15 -12.01
CA PHE A 25 -2.89 10.06 -13.35
C PHE A 25 -3.77 9.19 -14.25
N LEU A 26 -4.38 9.81 -15.24
CA LEU A 26 -5.21 9.15 -16.23
C LEU A 26 -4.50 9.09 -17.57
N VAL A 27 -4.53 7.92 -18.20
CA VAL A 27 -3.89 7.68 -19.50
C VAL A 27 -4.94 7.52 -20.58
N PHE A 28 -4.80 8.27 -21.65
CA PHE A 28 -5.56 8.14 -22.88
C PHE A 28 -4.66 7.51 -23.94
N PHE A 29 -5.11 6.41 -24.50
CA PHE A 29 -4.35 5.67 -25.50
C PHE A 29 -5.24 5.22 -26.64
N GLY A 30 -4.82 5.50 -27.87
CA GLY A 30 -5.50 5.13 -29.09
C GLY A 30 -4.51 5.00 -30.26
N PRO A 31 -4.98 4.66 -31.46
CA PRO A 31 -4.11 4.50 -32.63
C PRO A 31 -3.32 5.77 -33.02
N GLU A 32 -3.88 6.94 -32.73
CA GLU A 32 -3.33 8.22 -33.16
C GLU A 32 -2.88 9.12 -32.00
N SER A 33 -3.07 8.66 -30.75
CA SER A 33 -2.75 9.49 -29.57
C SER A 33 -2.34 8.65 -28.37
N CYS A 34 -1.35 9.15 -27.65
CA CYS A 34 -0.94 8.60 -26.35
C CYS A 34 -0.59 9.77 -25.44
N PHE A 35 -1.47 10.09 -24.50
CA PHE A 35 -1.22 11.14 -23.54
C PHE A 35 -1.74 10.80 -22.16
N GLY A 36 -1.21 11.49 -21.16
CA GLY A 36 -1.64 11.37 -19.77
C GLY A 36 -1.98 12.73 -19.17
N ILE A 37 -2.96 12.74 -18.31
CA ILE A 37 -3.32 13.89 -17.50
C ILE A 37 -3.01 13.56 -16.05
N TYR A 38 -2.17 14.33 -15.40
CA TYR A 38 -1.82 14.21 -14.01
C TYR A 38 -2.24 15.45 -13.23
N LEU A 39 -2.95 15.24 -12.14
CA LEU A 39 -3.28 16.28 -11.18
C LEU A 39 -2.45 16.08 -9.92
N ASP A 40 -1.59 17.03 -9.63
CA ASP A 40 -0.79 17.04 -8.39
C ASP A 40 -1.58 17.74 -7.29
N ASP A 41 -2.59 17.04 -6.80
CA ASP A 41 -3.50 17.50 -5.77
C ASP A 41 -3.74 16.38 -4.75
N PRO A 42 -3.41 16.58 -3.45
CA PRO A 42 -3.62 15.57 -2.41
C PRO A 42 -5.08 15.48 -1.97
N GLY A 43 -5.96 16.36 -2.44
CA GLY A 43 -7.36 16.38 -2.10
C GLY A 43 -8.21 15.37 -2.86
N ARG A 44 -9.50 15.44 -2.62
CA ARG A 44 -10.46 14.60 -3.34
C ARG A 44 -10.64 15.11 -4.76
N ILE A 45 -10.44 14.21 -5.72
CA ILE A 45 -10.64 14.48 -7.15
C ILE A 45 -11.71 13.53 -7.69
N THR A 46 -12.65 14.09 -8.41
CA THR A 46 -13.68 13.33 -9.13
C THR A 46 -13.46 13.45 -10.63
N TRP A 47 -13.46 12.32 -11.32
CA TRP A 47 -13.34 12.21 -12.75
C TRP A 47 -14.66 11.74 -13.35
N ASP A 48 -15.31 12.58 -14.15
CA ASP A 48 -16.43 12.21 -15.01
C ASP A 48 -15.94 12.13 -16.46
N LEU A 49 -15.80 10.92 -16.95
CA LEU A 49 -15.20 10.63 -18.25
C LEU A 49 -16.30 10.22 -19.25
N GLY A 50 -17.21 11.15 -19.55
CA GLY A 50 -18.30 10.92 -20.49
C GLY A 50 -19.50 10.18 -19.87
N TYR A 51 -19.59 10.09 -18.54
CA TYR A 51 -20.75 9.46 -17.90
C TYR A 51 -21.99 10.39 -17.92
N THR A 52 -21.81 11.63 -17.51
CA THR A 52 -22.91 12.61 -17.53
C THR A 52 -23.18 13.13 -18.93
N GLN A 53 -22.13 13.39 -19.71
CA GLN A 53 -22.20 13.87 -21.09
C GLN A 53 -21.12 13.17 -21.93
N THR A 54 -21.52 12.39 -22.92
CA THR A 54 -20.69 11.42 -23.64
C THR A 54 -19.46 11.97 -24.34
N ASP A 55 -19.45 13.26 -24.69
CA ASP A 55 -18.37 13.95 -25.41
C ASP A 55 -17.53 14.88 -24.50
N THR A 56 -17.77 14.82 -23.19
CA THR A 56 -17.17 15.74 -22.22
C THR A 56 -16.51 14.99 -21.09
N ALA A 57 -15.28 15.36 -20.75
CA ALA A 57 -14.63 14.95 -19.54
C ALA A 57 -14.61 16.11 -18.53
N VAL A 58 -15.07 15.85 -17.32
CA VAL A 58 -15.09 16.83 -16.23
C VAL A 58 -14.22 16.34 -15.09
N ILE A 59 -13.30 17.18 -14.65
CA ILE A 59 -12.44 16.91 -13.51
C ILE A 59 -12.75 17.94 -12.44
N THR A 60 -13.11 17.47 -11.26
CA THR A 60 -13.47 18.33 -10.12
C THR A 60 -12.48 18.08 -8.98
N SER A 61 -11.80 19.14 -8.52
CA SER A 61 -11.03 19.16 -7.30
C SER A 61 -11.80 19.90 -6.21
N GLU A 62 -11.73 19.40 -4.98
CA GLU A 62 -12.29 20.08 -3.81
C GLU A 62 -11.32 21.15 -3.26
N ASN A 63 -10.07 21.17 -3.71
CA ASN A 63 -9.07 22.18 -3.34
C ASN A 63 -9.14 23.38 -4.27
N GLY A 64 -8.69 24.53 -3.76
CA GLY A 64 -8.73 25.80 -4.51
C GLY A 64 -7.62 25.95 -5.57
N ASP A 65 -6.55 25.18 -5.47
CA ASP A 65 -5.40 25.21 -6.37
C ASP A 65 -5.45 24.01 -7.34
N LEU A 66 -4.93 24.23 -8.56
CA LEU A 66 -4.92 23.19 -9.57
C LEU A 66 -3.55 23.15 -10.26
N ASP A 67 -2.77 22.12 -9.95
CA ASP A 67 -1.56 21.76 -10.67
C ASP A 67 -1.85 20.61 -11.65
N LEU A 68 -2.05 20.97 -12.93
CA LEU A 68 -2.38 20.03 -13.99
C LEU A 68 -1.22 19.90 -14.96
N TYR A 69 -0.81 18.65 -15.19
CA TYR A 69 0.22 18.29 -16.17
C TYR A 69 -0.39 17.45 -17.28
N VAL A 70 -0.11 17.84 -18.52
CA VAL A 70 -0.43 17.04 -19.70
C VAL A 70 0.88 16.52 -20.26
N LEU A 71 0.98 15.19 -20.35
CA LEU A 71 2.14 14.50 -20.91
C LEU A 71 1.71 13.85 -22.22
N GLU A 72 2.40 14.16 -23.32
CA GLU A 72 2.15 13.58 -24.64
C GLU A 72 3.42 12.86 -25.09
N GLU A 73 3.28 11.62 -25.53
CA GLU A 73 4.40 10.76 -25.95
C GLU A 73 3.95 9.78 -27.04
N ASP A 74 4.91 9.21 -27.75
CA ASP A 74 4.63 8.29 -28.88
C ASP A 74 4.15 6.90 -28.44
N SER A 75 4.29 6.54 -27.16
CA SER A 75 3.90 5.23 -26.64
C SER A 75 3.65 5.25 -25.15
N LEU A 76 2.90 4.23 -24.67
CA LEU A 76 2.67 4.02 -23.24
C LEU A 76 3.97 3.87 -22.45
N THR A 77 4.99 3.27 -23.03
CA THR A 77 6.30 3.12 -22.37
C THR A 77 6.98 4.47 -22.16
N GLU A 78 6.99 5.33 -23.18
CA GLU A 78 7.55 6.67 -23.06
C GLU A 78 6.71 7.55 -22.15
N LEU A 79 5.38 7.44 -22.22
CA LEU A 79 4.47 8.14 -21.30
C LEU A 79 4.73 7.77 -19.83
N ALA A 80 4.90 6.48 -19.54
CA ALA A 80 5.27 6.03 -18.19
C ALA A 80 6.65 6.56 -17.75
N ARG A 81 7.60 6.67 -18.67
CA ARG A 81 8.90 7.28 -18.42
C ARG A 81 8.79 8.78 -18.17
N ALA A 82 7.96 9.49 -18.94
CA ALA A 82 7.70 10.91 -18.75
C ALA A 82 7.09 11.17 -17.37
N PHE A 83 6.07 10.41 -17.01
CA PHE A 83 5.45 10.50 -15.68
C PHE A 83 6.47 10.24 -14.56
N ARG A 84 7.34 9.25 -14.70
CA ARG A 84 8.41 8.98 -13.73
C ARG A 84 9.51 10.05 -13.71
N ARG A 85 9.74 10.78 -14.79
CA ARG A 85 10.62 11.96 -14.76
C ARG A 85 10.01 13.10 -13.94
N LEU A 86 8.70 13.26 -14.01
CA LEU A 86 7.96 14.27 -13.26
C LEU A 86 7.86 13.92 -11.76
N THR A 87 7.43 12.70 -11.44
CA THR A 87 7.14 12.28 -10.06
C THR A 87 8.34 11.66 -9.32
N GLY A 88 9.42 11.40 -10.03
CA GLY A 88 10.62 10.77 -9.50
C GLY A 88 10.74 9.29 -9.85
N ARG A 89 11.94 8.75 -9.63
CA ARG A 89 12.24 7.35 -9.94
C ARG A 89 11.70 6.44 -8.86
N SER A 90 11.02 5.37 -9.26
CA SER A 90 10.61 4.31 -8.34
C SER A 90 11.85 3.64 -7.72
N TYR A 91 11.78 3.37 -6.44
CA TYR A 91 12.76 2.51 -5.78
C TYR A 91 12.68 1.10 -6.40
N LEU A 92 13.85 0.53 -6.69
CA LEU A 92 13.92 -0.87 -7.11
C LEU A 92 14.12 -1.73 -5.86
N PRO A 93 13.06 -2.42 -5.39
CA PRO A 93 13.16 -3.23 -4.19
C PRO A 93 14.01 -4.49 -4.43
N PRO A 94 14.54 -5.12 -3.37
CA PRO A 94 15.26 -6.37 -3.49
C PRO A 94 14.35 -7.49 -3.96
N ARG A 95 14.93 -8.53 -4.58
CA ARG A 95 14.19 -9.62 -5.24
C ARG A 95 13.12 -10.27 -4.35
N TRP A 96 13.39 -10.46 -3.07
CA TRP A 96 12.44 -11.08 -2.13
C TRP A 96 11.14 -10.29 -1.98
N ALA A 97 11.16 -8.98 -2.19
CA ALA A 97 9.97 -8.12 -2.08
C ALA A 97 8.96 -8.35 -3.23
N PHE A 98 9.35 -9.06 -4.28
CA PHE A 98 8.47 -9.51 -5.37
C PHE A 98 7.97 -10.94 -5.18
N GLY A 99 8.36 -11.61 -4.11
CA GLY A 99 7.91 -12.95 -3.77
C GLY A 99 6.60 -12.95 -3.00
N TYR A 100 6.26 -14.12 -2.45
CA TYR A 100 5.05 -14.23 -1.65
C TYR A 100 5.27 -13.71 -0.23
N ILE A 101 4.45 -12.76 0.16
CA ILE A 101 4.45 -12.17 1.49
C ILE A 101 3.11 -12.49 2.15
N GLN A 102 3.16 -13.27 3.22
CA GLN A 102 1.98 -13.62 4.01
C GLN A 102 1.61 -12.48 4.95
N SER A 103 0.38 -12.04 4.87
CA SER A 103 -0.20 -11.03 5.75
C SER A 103 -1.58 -11.46 6.24
N ARG A 104 -1.89 -11.10 7.47
CA ARG A 104 -3.24 -11.17 8.04
C ARG A 104 -3.30 -10.21 9.21
N TRP A 105 -4.49 -9.88 9.69
CA TRP A 105 -4.62 -9.19 10.94
C TRP A 105 -4.11 -10.05 12.10
N GLY A 106 -3.05 -9.53 12.73
CA GLY A 106 -2.43 -10.04 13.94
C GLY A 106 -1.79 -11.43 13.83
N TYR A 107 -0.48 -11.44 13.99
CA TYR A 107 0.26 -12.58 14.52
C TYR A 107 0.64 -12.22 15.95
N ALA A 108 0.08 -12.94 16.90
CA ALA A 108 0.13 -12.57 18.32
C ALA A 108 1.47 -12.89 18.99
N SER A 109 2.33 -13.73 18.35
CA SER A 109 3.61 -14.13 18.94
C SER A 109 4.62 -14.61 17.90
N GLU A 110 5.90 -14.64 18.30
CA GLU A 110 6.99 -15.25 17.54
C GLU A 110 6.67 -16.70 17.16
N GLN A 111 6.09 -17.47 18.11
CA GLN A 111 5.76 -18.87 17.89
C GLN A 111 4.71 -19.05 16.79
N GLU A 112 3.72 -18.20 16.73
CA GLU A 112 2.69 -18.24 15.68
C GLU A 112 3.28 -17.99 14.30
N VAL A 113 4.15 -16.98 14.16
CA VAL A 113 4.86 -16.70 12.90
C VAL A 113 5.72 -17.87 12.48
N ARG A 114 6.48 -18.49 13.41
CA ARG A 114 7.29 -19.68 13.12
C ARG A 114 6.44 -20.85 12.66
N THR A 115 5.26 -21.04 13.26
CA THR A 115 4.32 -22.08 12.86
C THR A 115 3.83 -21.86 11.43
N VAL A 116 3.43 -20.65 11.09
CA VAL A 116 3.00 -20.29 9.72
C VAL A 116 4.12 -20.52 8.71
N ALA A 117 5.33 -20.08 9.02
CA ALA A 117 6.48 -20.30 8.16
C ALA A 117 6.78 -21.79 7.96
N GLY A 118 6.73 -22.56 9.04
CA GLY A 118 6.93 -24.01 9.01
C GLY A 118 5.88 -24.74 8.17
N GLU A 119 4.61 -24.38 8.27
CA GLU A 119 3.54 -24.97 7.46
C GLU A 119 3.73 -24.63 5.97
N HIS A 120 4.15 -23.42 5.61
CA HIS A 120 4.48 -23.11 4.21
C HIS A 120 5.62 -24.02 3.68
N ARG A 121 6.68 -24.21 4.47
CA ARG A 121 7.80 -25.09 4.09
C ARG A 121 7.37 -26.55 3.96
N LYS A 122 6.60 -27.03 4.92
CA LYS A 122 6.06 -28.40 4.93
C LYS A 122 5.21 -28.72 3.70
N HIS A 123 4.43 -27.75 3.23
CA HIS A 123 3.58 -27.88 2.05
C HIS A 123 4.26 -27.47 0.74
N GLY A 124 5.54 -27.11 0.75
CA GLY A 124 6.29 -26.68 -0.43
C GLY A 124 5.80 -25.34 -1.00
N ILE A 125 5.13 -24.52 -0.20
CA ILE A 125 4.62 -23.23 -0.62
C ILE A 125 5.72 -22.17 -0.40
N PRO A 126 6.15 -21.44 -1.45
CA PRO A 126 7.11 -20.36 -1.30
C PRO A 126 6.64 -19.29 -0.32
N LEU A 127 7.58 -18.77 0.50
CA LEU A 127 7.32 -17.69 1.43
C LEU A 127 8.58 -16.85 1.54
N ASP A 128 8.48 -15.56 1.20
CA ASP A 128 9.58 -14.60 1.22
C ASP A 128 9.48 -13.60 2.38
N GLY A 129 8.27 -13.39 2.89
CA GLY A 129 8.06 -12.51 4.02
C GLY A 129 6.79 -12.78 4.81
N VAL A 130 6.75 -12.28 6.04
CA VAL A 130 5.56 -12.28 6.90
C VAL A 130 5.39 -10.86 7.44
N CYS A 131 4.19 -10.29 7.22
CA CYS A 131 3.82 -9.02 7.81
C CYS A 131 3.42 -9.21 9.27
N LEU A 132 3.96 -8.37 10.14
CA LEU A 132 3.48 -8.22 11.51
C LEU A 132 2.55 -7.01 11.53
N ASP A 133 1.26 -7.27 11.74
CA ASP A 133 0.25 -6.23 11.89
C ASP A 133 0.31 -5.62 13.30
N ILE A 134 -0.51 -4.64 13.59
CA ILE A 134 -0.46 -3.79 14.79
C ILE A 134 -0.35 -4.56 16.12
N ASP A 135 -0.78 -5.81 16.17
CA ASP A 135 -0.76 -6.66 17.38
C ASP A 135 0.65 -7.01 17.91
N TYR A 136 1.71 -6.81 17.10
CA TYR A 136 3.07 -6.98 17.61
C TYR A 136 3.52 -5.81 18.48
N MET A 137 2.88 -4.64 18.33
CA MET A 137 3.21 -3.42 19.07
C MET A 137 2.81 -3.53 20.54
N ASP A 138 3.54 -2.82 21.41
CA ASP A 138 3.12 -2.59 22.78
C ASP A 138 2.01 -1.53 22.81
N ASN A 139 0.81 -1.96 23.21
CA ASN A 139 -0.38 -1.10 23.27
C ASN A 139 -0.66 -0.31 21.97
N PHE A 140 -0.38 -0.89 20.80
CA PHE A 140 -0.55 -0.26 19.48
C PHE A 140 0.26 1.02 19.26
N LYS A 141 1.41 1.14 19.91
CA LYS A 141 2.32 2.28 19.75
C LYS A 141 3.36 1.97 18.68
N ASN A 142 3.48 2.82 17.70
CA ASN A 142 4.53 2.74 16.70
C ASN A 142 5.93 2.67 17.34
N PHE A 143 6.84 1.95 16.69
CA PHE A 143 8.23 1.76 17.11
C PHE A 143 8.41 1.01 18.43
N THR A 144 7.38 0.31 18.90
CA THR A 144 7.42 -0.57 20.07
C THR A 144 7.08 -2.01 19.69
N TRP A 145 7.34 -2.95 20.57
CA TRP A 145 6.86 -4.33 20.43
C TRP A 145 6.63 -4.98 21.79
N ARG A 146 5.73 -5.94 21.82
CA ARG A 146 5.40 -6.72 23.00
C ARG A 146 6.52 -7.71 23.33
N LYS A 147 7.26 -7.46 24.41
CA LYS A 147 8.39 -8.30 24.83
C LYS A 147 7.98 -9.67 25.37
N ASP A 148 6.74 -9.81 25.87
CA ASP A 148 6.16 -11.09 26.29
C ASP A 148 5.93 -12.03 25.10
N ALA A 149 5.52 -11.49 23.97
CA ALA A 149 5.18 -12.24 22.76
C ALA A 149 6.36 -12.38 21.77
N PHE A 150 7.23 -11.39 21.76
CA PHE A 150 8.44 -11.30 20.93
C PHE A 150 9.64 -10.91 21.81
N PRO A 151 10.18 -11.84 22.61
CA PRO A 151 11.20 -11.55 23.63
C PRO A 151 12.45 -10.88 23.07
N ASP A 152 12.87 -11.30 21.89
CA ASP A 152 14.04 -10.74 21.18
C ASP A 152 13.72 -10.64 19.67
N LEU A 153 13.09 -9.53 19.28
CA LEU A 153 12.68 -9.30 17.90
C LEU A 153 13.89 -9.24 16.92
N ASN A 154 15.03 -8.78 17.40
CA ASN A 154 16.25 -8.73 16.57
C ASN A 154 16.76 -10.15 16.26
N ARG A 155 16.86 -11.00 17.27
CA ARG A 155 17.26 -12.41 17.11
C ARG A 155 16.23 -13.13 16.24
N PHE A 156 14.94 -12.94 16.50
CA PHE A 156 13.87 -13.55 15.72
C PHE A 156 13.98 -13.15 14.24
N SER A 157 14.15 -11.86 13.94
CA SER A 157 14.34 -11.38 12.57
C SER A 157 15.58 -12.01 11.90
N ALA A 158 16.68 -12.12 12.65
CA ALA A 158 17.90 -12.75 12.15
C ALA A 158 17.71 -14.24 11.85
N ASP A 159 16.97 -14.96 12.67
CA ASP A 159 16.67 -16.38 12.45
C ASP A 159 15.76 -16.56 11.22
N MET A 160 14.68 -15.83 11.10
CA MET A 160 13.81 -15.87 9.93
C MET A 160 14.57 -15.53 8.64
N LYS A 161 15.50 -14.56 8.72
CA LYS A 161 16.37 -14.21 7.60
C LYS A 161 17.26 -15.37 7.14
N LYS A 162 17.77 -16.22 8.04
CA LYS A 162 18.51 -17.44 7.69
C LYS A 162 17.65 -18.44 6.93
N GLU A 163 16.35 -18.45 7.19
CA GLU A 163 15.35 -19.24 6.47
C GLU A 163 14.85 -18.56 5.18
N HIS A 164 15.49 -17.46 4.76
CA HIS A 164 15.10 -16.64 3.61
C HIS A 164 13.70 -16.00 3.73
N ILE A 165 13.21 -15.79 4.95
CA ILE A 165 11.95 -15.10 5.23
C ILE A 165 12.24 -13.76 5.87
N ARG A 166 11.55 -12.70 5.43
CA ARG A 166 11.66 -11.35 6.01
C ARG A 166 10.48 -11.08 6.92
N LEU A 167 10.76 -10.50 8.09
CA LEU A 167 9.72 -9.89 8.91
C LEU A 167 9.49 -8.46 8.42
N ILE A 168 8.23 -8.11 8.24
CA ILE A 168 7.82 -6.81 7.72
C ILE A 168 6.83 -6.24 8.74
N PRO A 169 7.32 -5.56 9.79
CA PRO A 169 6.45 -4.92 10.76
C PRO A 169 5.75 -3.72 10.13
N ILE A 170 4.46 -3.60 10.33
CA ILE A 170 3.71 -2.41 9.94
C ILE A 170 4.11 -1.24 10.83
N ILE A 171 4.14 -0.06 10.25
CA ILE A 171 4.16 1.22 10.97
C ILE A 171 2.85 1.90 10.61
N ASP A 172 1.99 2.08 11.58
CA ASP A 172 0.69 2.69 11.38
C ASP A 172 0.84 4.20 11.18
N ALA A 173 -0.02 4.79 10.35
CA ALA A 173 -0.02 6.23 10.10
C ALA A 173 -0.51 7.05 11.30
N GLY A 174 -1.28 6.41 12.19
CA GLY A 174 -1.78 7.03 13.41
C GLY A 174 -0.74 7.10 14.53
N ILE A 175 -0.74 8.18 15.29
CA ILE A 175 0.00 8.29 16.55
C ILE A 175 -1.01 8.21 17.69
N LYS A 176 -0.82 7.25 18.59
CA LYS A 176 -1.66 7.11 19.76
C LYS A 176 -1.35 8.23 20.76
N GLU A 177 -2.37 9.01 21.10
CA GLU A 177 -2.29 9.94 22.21
C GLU A 177 -2.50 9.19 23.53
N GLU A 178 -1.63 9.42 24.49
CA GLU A 178 -1.79 8.98 25.87
C GLU A 178 -1.92 10.23 26.75
N PRO A 179 -2.81 10.20 27.75
CA PRO A 179 -2.98 11.28 28.71
C PRO A 179 -1.77 11.43 29.63
#